data_1475df9c4842e29f80ba1fcba4f296d0
#
_entry.id   1475df9c4842e29f80ba1fcba4f296d0
#
_cell.length_a   1.000
_cell.length_b   1.000
_cell.length_c   1.000
_cell.angle_alpha   90.00
_cell.angle_beta   90.00
_cell.angle_gamma   90.00
#
_symmetry.space_group_name_H-M   'P 1'
#
loop_
_entity.id
_entity.type
_entity.pdbx_description
1 polymer ?
#
loop_
_entity_poly.entity_id
_entity_poly.type
_entity_poly.pdbx_seq_one_letter_code
_entity_poly.pdbx_strand_id
1 'polypeptide(L)'
;MKAILVFVDGTICDTRARHHLIGTPGFYQRERILEDQVVQGSVKCLNDLSKRYEIVYIAARPESTRLHTEEWLEKMGFPKSTLYLAESQENRLSLVKEMGGKFDFIAGIGDRWDDNELHTEIGCLSIILEEYKGKWREVFDRIDTYHRTWKIEANQIHLKGKIEGLARVCPLLLSKYGKQMWDTYFNSVLEMAENSRETRRAEDLASFAQHNLDPADLRDAAKWDDMLREEDWENNSVYGLQRFELIEATQFRYIHKVTHCLYAELWEKHERPDIGYQIHCRTDMAWWNHPAWNSEVQFEQPKTLMQGDDCCVFVQTLPSKG
;
A
#
# COMPACT_ATOMS: atom_id res chain seq x y z
N MET A 1 -3.13 13.21 2.58
CA MET A 1 -4.09 12.19 2.10
C MET A 1 -3.65 11.81 0.69
N LYS A 2 -3.51 10.49 0.40
CA LYS A 2 -3.13 10.02 -0.93
C LYS A 2 -4.23 10.29 -1.93
N ALA A 3 -3.88 10.87 -3.09
CA ALA A 3 -4.84 11.31 -4.08
C ALA A 3 -4.46 10.93 -5.52
N ILE A 4 -5.46 10.91 -6.40
CA ILE A 4 -5.30 10.73 -7.83
C ILE A 4 -5.89 11.96 -8.52
N LEU A 5 -5.09 12.64 -9.34
CA LEU A 5 -5.53 13.74 -10.18
C LEU A 5 -6.17 13.20 -11.46
N VAL A 6 -7.38 13.62 -11.79
CA VAL A 6 -8.13 13.14 -12.96
C VAL A 6 -8.60 14.29 -13.82
N PHE A 7 -8.19 14.29 -15.08
CA PHE A 7 -8.70 15.26 -16.06
C PHE A 7 -10.12 14.89 -16.50
N VAL A 8 -10.95 15.90 -16.71
CA VAL A 8 -12.35 15.68 -17.07
C VAL A 8 -12.52 15.55 -18.57
N ASP A 9 -12.22 16.61 -19.33
CA ASP A 9 -12.48 16.67 -20.77
C ASP A 9 -11.48 15.80 -21.54
N GLY A 10 -11.98 14.92 -22.41
CA GLY A 10 -11.17 13.98 -23.19
C GLY A 10 -10.84 12.68 -22.44
N THR A 11 -10.62 12.76 -21.12
CA THR A 11 -10.21 11.66 -20.27
C THR A 11 -11.41 10.82 -19.76
N ILE A 12 -12.38 11.47 -19.09
CA ILE A 12 -13.58 10.81 -18.55
C ILE A 12 -14.87 11.30 -19.22
N CYS A 13 -14.83 12.47 -19.83
CA CYS A 13 -15.94 13.15 -20.48
C CYS A 13 -15.71 13.23 -22.01
N ASP A 14 -16.58 12.62 -22.79
CA ASP A 14 -16.55 12.70 -24.25
C ASP A 14 -17.30 13.95 -24.72
N THR A 15 -16.55 14.99 -25.05
CA THR A 15 -17.06 16.31 -25.44
C THR A 15 -17.32 16.46 -26.95
N ARG A 16 -17.08 15.41 -27.75
CA ARG A 16 -17.15 15.47 -29.23
C ARG A 16 -18.49 15.95 -29.77
N ALA A 17 -19.59 15.63 -29.08
CA ALA A 17 -20.93 16.04 -29.50
C ALA A 17 -21.08 17.57 -29.57
N ARG A 18 -20.31 18.33 -28.80
CA ARG A 18 -20.35 19.81 -28.78
C ARG A 18 -19.14 20.51 -29.43
N HIS A 19 -18.22 19.74 -30.07
CA HIS A 19 -17.04 20.35 -30.73
C HIS A 19 -17.37 21.38 -31.76
N HIS A 20 -18.51 21.26 -32.46
CA HIS A 20 -18.98 22.24 -33.44
C HIS A 20 -19.30 23.60 -32.82
N LEU A 21 -19.37 23.70 -31.49
CA LEU A 21 -19.63 24.92 -30.73
C LEU A 21 -18.35 25.54 -30.12
N ILE A 22 -17.16 24.95 -30.35
CA ILE A 22 -15.90 25.47 -29.81
C ILE A 22 -15.73 26.97 -30.21
N GLY A 23 -15.35 27.77 -29.22
CA GLY A 23 -15.19 29.23 -29.42
C GLY A 23 -16.50 30.01 -29.34
N THR A 24 -17.63 29.37 -29.10
CA THR A 24 -18.92 30.07 -28.88
C THR A 24 -19.39 29.87 -27.43
N PRO A 25 -20.25 30.80 -26.91
CA PRO A 25 -20.86 30.64 -25.58
C PRO A 25 -21.68 29.32 -25.44
N GLY A 26 -22.16 28.76 -26.55
CA GLY A 26 -22.92 27.55 -26.59
C GLY A 26 -22.14 26.30 -26.14
N PHE A 27 -20.81 26.32 -26.26
CA PHE A 27 -19.96 25.21 -25.87
C PHE A 27 -20.09 24.84 -24.39
N TYR A 28 -20.30 25.83 -23.53
CA TYR A 28 -20.37 25.70 -22.08
C TYR A 28 -21.81 25.76 -21.52
N GLN A 29 -22.83 25.70 -22.37
CA GLN A 29 -24.23 25.68 -21.90
C GLN A 29 -24.50 24.42 -21.08
N ARG A 30 -25.30 24.56 -20.00
CA ARG A 30 -25.62 23.51 -19.07
C ARG A 30 -26.16 22.24 -19.77
N GLU A 31 -27.14 22.42 -20.67
CA GLU A 31 -27.78 21.36 -21.39
C GLU A 31 -26.77 20.55 -22.20
N ARG A 32 -25.79 21.20 -22.81
CA ARG A 32 -24.75 20.60 -23.63
C ARG A 32 -23.75 19.80 -22.77
N ILE A 33 -23.35 20.34 -21.61
CA ILE A 33 -22.48 19.65 -20.67
C ILE A 33 -23.17 18.39 -20.14
N LEU A 34 -24.48 18.47 -19.80
CA LEU A 34 -25.24 17.34 -19.27
C LEU A 34 -25.56 16.25 -20.31
N GLU A 35 -25.38 16.53 -21.62
CA GLU A 35 -25.51 15.59 -22.72
C GLU A 35 -24.20 14.87 -23.05
N ASP A 36 -23.03 15.35 -22.55
CA ASP A 36 -21.74 14.70 -22.78
C ASP A 36 -21.76 13.23 -22.33
N GLN A 37 -21.12 12.37 -23.12
CA GLN A 37 -21.06 10.95 -22.82
C GLN A 37 -19.87 10.64 -21.91
N VAL A 38 -19.97 9.54 -21.18
CA VAL A 38 -18.90 9.01 -20.35
C VAL A 38 -17.92 8.22 -21.20
N VAL A 39 -16.62 8.41 -21.01
CA VAL A 39 -15.61 7.52 -21.59
C VAL A 39 -15.72 6.14 -20.94
N GLN A 40 -15.91 5.12 -21.74
CA GLN A 40 -16.23 3.77 -21.28
C GLN A 40 -15.21 3.22 -20.30
N GLY A 41 -15.68 2.73 -19.14
CA GLY A 41 -14.88 2.11 -18.09
C GLY A 41 -14.37 3.11 -17.02
N SER A 42 -14.41 4.42 -17.27
CA SER A 42 -13.91 5.44 -16.33
C SER A 42 -14.67 5.45 -15.00
N VAL A 43 -16.00 5.41 -15.02
CA VAL A 43 -16.83 5.41 -13.81
C VAL A 43 -16.51 4.24 -12.89
N LYS A 44 -16.45 3.02 -13.44
CA LYS A 44 -16.15 1.83 -12.66
C LYS A 44 -14.74 1.93 -12.04
N CYS A 45 -13.74 2.27 -12.85
CA CYS A 45 -12.36 2.38 -12.41
C CYS A 45 -12.21 3.42 -11.30
N LEU A 46 -12.78 4.63 -11.46
CA LEU A 46 -12.67 5.69 -10.45
C LEU A 46 -13.44 5.38 -9.17
N ASN A 47 -14.59 4.69 -9.25
CA ASN A 47 -15.27 4.20 -8.05
C ASN A 47 -14.46 3.13 -7.32
N ASP A 48 -13.75 2.25 -8.02
CA ASP A 48 -12.87 1.27 -7.38
C ASP A 48 -11.63 1.94 -6.76
N LEU A 49 -11.02 2.92 -7.42
CA LEU A 49 -9.90 3.70 -6.91
C LEU A 49 -10.30 4.58 -5.71
N SER A 50 -11.52 5.13 -5.69
CA SER A 50 -12.01 6.00 -4.61
C SER A 50 -12.19 5.29 -3.27
N LYS A 51 -12.16 3.96 -3.25
CA LYS A 51 -12.16 3.18 -2.01
C LYS A 51 -10.85 3.31 -1.23
N ARG A 52 -9.77 3.70 -1.90
CA ARG A 52 -8.40 3.78 -1.34
C ARG A 52 -7.77 5.16 -1.44
N TYR A 53 -8.17 5.96 -2.43
CA TYR A 53 -7.54 7.24 -2.77
C TYR A 53 -8.60 8.33 -2.90
N GLU A 54 -8.24 9.57 -2.52
CA GLU A 54 -9.04 10.73 -2.85
C GLU A 54 -8.96 10.99 -4.36
N ILE A 55 -10.10 11.13 -5.02
CA ILE A 55 -10.13 11.51 -6.43
C ILE A 55 -10.23 13.05 -6.51
N VAL A 56 -9.32 13.68 -7.23
CA VAL A 56 -9.33 15.13 -7.44
C VAL A 56 -9.51 15.40 -8.92
N TYR A 57 -10.61 16.08 -9.28
CA TYR A 57 -10.89 16.41 -10.67
C TYR A 57 -10.30 17.77 -11.05
N ILE A 58 -9.78 17.84 -12.28
CA ILE A 58 -9.37 19.11 -12.92
C ILE A 58 -9.93 19.18 -14.33
N ALA A 59 -10.42 20.36 -14.73
CA ALA A 59 -10.94 20.56 -16.09
C ALA A 59 -10.49 21.88 -16.68
N ALA A 60 -10.31 21.88 -18.01
CA ALA A 60 -10.01 23.08 -18.80
C ALA A 60 -11.29 23.86 -19.11
N ARG A 61 -12.04 24.22 -18.07
CA ARG A 61 -13.34 24.91 -18.16
C ARG A 61 -13.34 26.19 -17.36
N PRO A 62 -14.16 27.18 -17.75
CA PRO A 62 -14.37 28.40 -16.95
C PRO A 62 -15.10 28.09 -15.65
N GLU A 63 -14.80 28.86 -14.60
CA GLU A 63 -15.40 28.74 -13.26
C GLU A 63 -16.94 28.79 -13.28
N SER A 64 -17.51 29.53 -14.22
CA SER A 64 -18.98 29.64 -14.42
C SER A 64 -19.65 28.27 -14.72
N THR A 65 -18.88 27.26 -15.12
CA THR A 65 -19.40 25.92 -15.43
C THR A 65 -19.32 24.94 -14.25
N ARG A 66 -18.86 25.39 -13.09
CA ARG A 66 -18.64 24.51 -11.91
C ARG A 66 -19.87 23.68 -11.58
N LEU A 67 -21.01 24.33 -11.34
CA LEU A 67 -22.24 23.64 -10.98
C LEU A 67 -22.69 22.63 -12.05
N HIS A 68 -22.53 22.97 -13.33
CA HIS A 68 -22.92 22.09 -14.43
C HIS A 68 -21.97 20.87 -14.54
N THR A 69 -20.70 21.07 -14.26
CA THR A 69 -19.70 20.00 -14.27
C THR A 69 -19.89 19.05 -13.08
N GLU A 70 -20.14 19.59 -11.89
CA GLU A 70 -20.45 18.79 -10.70
C GLU A 70 -21.76 17.99 -10.88
N GLU A 71 -22.80 18.63 -11.43
CA GLU A 71 -24.07 17.95 -11.76
C GLU A 71 -23.87 16.81 -12.77
N TRP A 72 -23.01 17.02 -13.78
CA TRP A 72 -22.67 15.99 -14.77
C TRP A 72 -21.93 14.83 -14.10
N LEU A 73 -20.91 15.08 -13.28
CA LEU A 73 -20.16 14.05 -12.55
C LEU A 73 -21.09 13.20 -11.69
N GLU A 74 -21.99 13.85 -10.92
CA GLU A 74 -22.97 13.16 -10.09
C GLU A 74 -23.95 12.33 -10.90
N LYS A 75 -24.53 12.92 -11.96
CA LYS A 75 -25.48 12.25 -12.88
C LYS A 75 -24.87 11.00 -13.53
N MET A 76 -23.58 11.06 -13.87
CA MET A 76 -22.86 9.95 -14.50
C MET A 76 -22.35 8.90 -13.50
N GLY A 77 -22.50 9.13 -12.20
CA GLY A 77 -22.13 8.17 -11.15
C GLY A 77 -20.65 8.15 -10.80
N PHE A 78 -19.93 9.23 -11.04
CA PHE A 78 -18.56 9.39 -10.59
C PHE A 78 -18.47 9.61 -9.08
N PRO A 79 -17.37 9.22 -8.42
CA PRO A 79 -17.18 9.48 -6.98
C PRO A 79 -17.26 10.99 -6.71
N LYS A 80 -18.00 11.34 -5.62
CA LYS A 80 -18.07 12.74 -5.19
C LYS A 80 -16.71 13.18 -4.66
N SER A 81 -16.15 14.25 -5.21
CA SER A 81 -14.84 14.75 -4.83
C SER A 81 -14.64 16.21 -5.21
N THR A 82 -13.45 16.75 -4.89
CA THR A 82 -13.10 18.14 -5.19
C THR A 82 -12.87 18.34 -6.69
N LEU A 83 -13.47 19.41 -7.24
CA LEU A 83 -13.31 19.83 -8.63
C LEU A 83 -12.55 21.15 -8.71
N TYR A 84 -11.52 21.20 -9.53
CA TYR A 84 -10.76 22.40 -9.88
C TYR A 84 -10.99 22.76 -11.36
N LEU A 85 -11.21 24.04 -11.63
CA LEU A 85 -11.44 24.56 -12.97
C LEU A 85 -10.43 25.64 -13.30
N ALA A 86 -9.80 25.54 -14.47
CA ALA A 86 -8.95 26.60 -15.01
C ALA A 86 -8.80 26.43 -16.53
N GLU A 87 -9.15 27.49 -17.27
CA GLU A 87 -9.16 27.46 -18.74
C GLU A 87 -7.76 27.38 -19.35
N SER A 88 -6.78 28.10 -18.79
CA SER A 88 -5.42 28.13 -19.33
C SER A 88 -4.52 27.08 -18.68
N GLN A 89 -3.51 26.60 -19.42
CA GLN A 89 -2.48 25.68 -18.91
C GLN A 89 -1.70 26.33 -17.75
N GLU A 90 -1.34 27.61 -17.86
CA GLU A 90 -0.62 28.33 -16.81
C GLU A 90 -1.39 28.35 -15.49
N ASN A 91 -2.72 28.59 -15.54
CA ASN A 91 -3.56 28.55 -14.36
C ASN A 91 -3.69 27.15 -13.78
N ARG A 92 -3.77 26.11 -14.63
CA ARG A 92 -3.77 24.70 -14.18
C ARG A 92 -2.45 24.34 -13.48
N LEU A 93 -1.30 24.75 -14.04
CA LEU A 93 0.02 24.56 -13.40
C LEU A 93 0.08 25.23 -12.02
N SER A 94 -0.44 26.46 -11.90
CA SER A 94 -0.50 27.17 -10.63
C SER A 94 -1.39 26.43 -9.61
N LEU A 95 -2.55 25.94 -10.04
CA LEU A 95 -3.46 25.16 -9.20
C LEU A 95 -2.82 23.85 -8.71
N VAL A 96 -2.16 23.07 -9.58
CA VAL A 96 -1.56 21.80 -9.16
C VAL A 96 -0.41 22.01 -8.19
N LYS A 97 0.35 23.10 -8.29
CA LYS A 97 1.36 23.48 -7.28
C LYS A 97 0.73 23.75 -5.92
N GLU A 98 -0.39 24.47 -5.88
CA GLU A 98 -1.12 24.72 -4.65
C GLU A 98 -1.71 23.41 -4.07
N MET A 99 -2.25 22.55 -4.93
CA MET A 99 -2.80 21.24 -4.54
C MET A 99 -1.74 20.30 -3.95
N GLY A 100 -0.49 20.34 -4.45
CA GLY A 100 0.62 19.54 -3.91
C GLY A 100 0.91 19.79 -2.43
N GLY A 101 0.52 20.95 -1.88
CA GLY A 101 0.58 21.21 -0.44
C GLY A 101 -0.58 20.60 0.38
N LYS A 102 -1.66 20.17 -0.29
CA LYS A 102 -2.87 19.62 0.35
C LYS A 102 -3.00 18.10 0.16
N PHE A 103 -2.56 17.59 -0.98
CA PHE A 103 -2.70 16.20 -1.40
C PHE A 103 -1.34 15.58 -1.70
N ASP A 104 -1.18 14.32 -1.34
CA ASP A 104 -0.08 13.45 -1.74
C ASP A 104 -0.51 12.70 -3.02
N PHE A 105 -0.23 13.30 -4.18
CA PHE A 105 -0.63 12.72 -5.45
C PHE A 105 0.26 11.54 -5.83
N ILE A 106 -0.33 10.35 -5.92
CA ILE A 106 0.36 9.13 -6.34
C ILE A 106 0.30 8.91 -7.85
N ALA A 107 -0.74 9.41 -8.50
CA ALA A 107 -0.93 9.34 -9.95
C ALA A 107 -1.75 10.51 -10.49
N GLY A 108 -1.54 10.83 -11.76
CA GLY A 108 -2.38 11.68 -12.57
C GLY A 108 -2.85 10.94 -13.81
N ILE A 109 -4.13 11.08 -14.15
CA ILE A 109 -4.77 10.45 -15.31
C ILE A 109 -5.28 11.56 -16.23
N GLY A 110 -4.77 11.57 -17.46
CA GLY A 110 -5.12 12.54 -18.51
C GLY A 110 -5.11 11.90 -19.89
N ASP A 111 -5.38 12.67 -20.92
CA ASP A 111 -5.40 12.21 -22.31
C ASP A 111 -4.49 13.03 -23.23
N ARG A 112 -3.90 14.12 -22.71
CA ARG A 112 -3.09 15.07 -23.48
C ARG A 112 -1.69 15.22 -22.92
N TRP A 113 -0.80 15.73 -23.75
CA TRP A 113 0.57 16.00 -23.33
C TRP A 113 0.67 17.10 -22.26
N ASP A 114 -0.20 18.12 -22.33
CA ASP A 114 -0.28 19.17 -21.31
C ASP A 114 -0.64 18.59 -19.92
N ASP A 115 -1.41 17.50 -19.87
CA ASP A 115 -1.74 16.82 -18.61
C ASP A 115 -0.50 16.14 -18.02
N ASN A 116 0.35 15.55 -18.88
CA ASN A 116 1.64 14.99 -18.45
C ASN A 116 2.56 16.07 -17.82
N GLU A 117 2.53 17.30 -18.33
CA GLU A 117 3.28 18.40 -17.75
C GLU A 117 2.83 18.68 -16.29
N LEU A 118 1.50 18.69 -16.06
CA LEU A 118 0.94 18.86 -14.71
C LEU A 118 1.32 17.70 -13.77
N HIS A 119 1.25 16.46 -14.27
CA HIS A 119 1.68 15.28 -13.50
C HIS A 119 3.16 15.33 -13.12
N THR A 120 4.00 15.80 -14.03
CA THR A 120 5.44 15.98 -13.80
C THR A 120 5.70 17.06 -12.76
N GLU A 121 4.97 18.16 -12.80
CA GLU A 121 5.11 19.28 -11.84
C GLU A 121 4.83 18.84 -10.40
N ILE A 122 3.84 17.97 -10.20
CA ILE A 122 3.51 17.43 -8.87
C ILE A 122 4.28 16.15 -8.50
N GLY A 123 5.10 15.63 -9.42
CA GLY A 123 5.97 14.48 -9.18
C GLY A 123 5.25 13.14 -9.02
N CYS A 124 4.08 12.96 -9.65
CA CYS A 124 3.31 11.72 -9.56
C CYS A 124 3.43 10.83 -10.81
N LEU A 125 2.98 9.57 -10.71
CA LEU A 125 2.87 8.68 -11.87
C LEU A 125 1.97 9.29 -12.93
N SER A 126 2.49 9.52 -14.15
CA SER A 126 1.69 10.01 -15.27
C SER A 126 1.08 8.86 -16.08
N ILE A 127 -0.24 8.89 -16.22
CA ILE A 127 -1.01 7.95 -17.04
C ILE A 127 -1.74 8.74 -18.11
N ILE A 128 -1.22 8.72 -19.33
CA ILE A 128 -1.85 9.35 -20.50
C ILE A 128 -2.60 8.28 -21.27
N LEU A 129 -3.90 8.48 -21.43
CA LEU A 129 -4.82 7.61 -22.15
C LEU A 129 -5.06 8.12 -23.57
N GLU A 130 -5.59 7.29 -24.43
CA GLU A 130 -6.10 7.75 -25.73
C GLU A 130 -7.37 8.58 -25.52
N GLU A 131 -7.40 9.79 -26.05
CA GLU A 131 -8.52 10.73 -25.94
C GLU A 131 -9.84 10.06 -26.32
N TYR A 132 -10.84 10.14 -25.45
CA TYR A 132 -12.20 9.55 -25.58
C TYR A 132 -12.30 8.01 -25.62
N LYS A 133 -11.17 7.28 -25.52
CA LYS A 133 -11.18 5.83 -25.68
C LYS A 133 -10.43 5.07 -24.60
N GLY A 134 -9.89 5.74 -23.62
CA GLY A 134 -8.91 5.22 -22.67
C GLY A 134 -9.14 3.76 -22.23
N LYS A 135 -8.04 3.02 -22.07
CA LYS A 135 -8.06 1.64 -21.56
C LYS A 135 -8.15 1.63 -20.04
N TRP A 136 -9.27 2.06 -19.51
CA TRP A 136 -9.52 2.24 -18.09
C TRP A 136 -9.35 0.96 -17.26
N ARG A 137 -9.50 -0.22 -17.86
CA ARG A 137 -9.27 -1.49 -17.18
C ARG A 137 -7.82 -1.66 -16.72
N GLU A 138 -6.86 -1.11 -17.47
CA GLU A 138 -5.43 -1.21 -17.17
C GLU A 138 -4.96 -0.15 -16.18
N VAL A 139 -5.73 0.93 -15.98
CA VAL A 139 -5.35 2.07 -15.13
C VAL A 139 -5.18 1.65 -13.67
N PHE A 140 -6.14 0.89 -13.14
CA PHE A 140 -6.09 0.40 -11.77
C PHE A 140 -4.83 -0.44 -11.52
N ASP A 141 -4.57 -1.41 -12.39
CA ASP A 141 -3.42 -2.31 -12.27
C ASP A 141 -2.09 -1.54 -12.35
N ARG A 142 -2.02 -0.51 -13.23
CA ARG A 142 -0.82 0.35 -13.35
C ARG A 142 -0.56 1.15 -12.07
N ILE A 143 -1.58 1.74 -11.47
CA ILE A 143 -1.47 2.52 -10.23
C ILE A 143 -1.07 1.59 -9.08
N ASP A 144 -1.75 0.46 -8.92
CA ASP A 144 -1.48 -0.49 -7.83
C ASP A 144 -0.05 -1.05 -7.95
N THR A 145 0.35 -1.49 -9.15
CA THR A 145 1.71 -2.01 -9.39
C THR A 145 2.78 -0.96 -9.09
N TYR A 146 2.61 0.27 -9.57
CA TYR A 146 3.56 1.36 -9.31
C TYR A 146 3.67 1.66 -7.81
N HIS A 147 2.55 1.76 -7.12
CA HIS A 147 2.53 2.08 -5.70
C HIS A 147 3.14 0.94 -4.86
N ARG A 148 2.84 -0.32 -5.17
CA ARG A 148 3.47 -1.49 -4.53
C ARG A 148 4.98 -1.52 -4.74
N THR A 149 5.44 -1.27 -5.97
CA THR A 149 6.87 -1.21 -6.29
C THR A 149 7.57 -0.12 -5.49
N TRP A 150 7.02 1.09 -5.46
CA TRP A 150 7.55 2.19 -4.66
C TRP A 150 7.62 1.84 -3.16
N LYS A 151 6.58 1.19 -2.63
CA LYS A 151 6.56 0.75 -1.23
C LYS A 151 7.66 -0.27 -0.93
N ILE A 152 7.88 -1.23 -1.83
CA ILE A 152 8.97 -2.21 -1.70
C ILE A 152 10.32 -1.50 -1.68
N GLU A 153 10.58 -0.59 -2.62
CA GLU A 153 11.82 0.17 -2.68
C GLU A 153 12.04 1.02 -1.43
N ALA A 154 11.00 1.71 -0.95
CA ALA A 154 11.07 2.49 0.29
C ALA A 154 11.42 1.61 1.51
N ASN A 155 10.79 0.44 1.64
CA ASN A 155 11.09 -0.52 2.70
C ASN A 155 12.54 -1.03 2.60
N GLN A 156 13.03 -1.31 1.39
CA GLN A 156 14.42 -1.76 1.17
C GLN A 156 15.42 -0.70 1.58
N ILE A 157 15.20 0.56 1.17
CA ILE A 157 16.08 1.70 1.52
C ILE A 157 16.09 1.89 3.04
N HIS A 158 14.91 1.89 3.68
CA HIS A 158 14.79 2.04 5.13
C HIS A 158 15.53 0.92 5.88
N LEU A 159 15.30 -0.34 5.49
CA LEU A 159 15.96 -1.49 6.11
C LEU A 159 17.47 -1.43 5.95
N LYS A 160 17.96 -1.10 4.74
CA LYS A 160 19.39 -0.98 4.48
C LYS A 160 20.04 0.05 5.41
N GLY A 161 19.48 1.26 5.51
CA GLY A 161 19.99 2.29 6.41
C GLY A 161 19.97 1.86 7.89
N LYS A 162 18.91 1.18 8.33
CA LYS A 162 18.79 0.62 9.68
C LYS A 162 19.89 -0.41 9.97
N ILE A 163 20.10 -1.37 9.07
CA ILE A 163 21.11 -2.43 9.27
C ILE A 163 22.52 -1.85 9.21
N GLU A 164 22.82 -0.93 8.30
CA GLU A 164 24.11 -0.23 8.26
C GLU A 164 24.45 0.47 9.59
N GLY A 165 23.45 1.11 10.19
CA GLY A 165 23.61 1.73 11.54
C GLY A 165 23.87 0.69 12.63
N LEU A 166 23.07 -0.37 12.67
CA LEU A 166 23.19 -1.44 13.67
C LEU A 166 24.51 -2.22 13.51
N ALA A 167 24.96 -2.47 12.28
CA ALA A 167 26.22 -3.16 12.00
C ALA A 167 27.45 -2.40 12.50
N ARG A 168 27.36 -1.07 12.61
CA ARG A 168 28.42 -0.23 13.22
C ARG A 168 28.34 -0.20 14.74
N VAL A 169 27.15 -0.12 15.31
CA VAL A 169 26.94 0.13 16.75
C VAL A 169 26.97 -1.18 17.56
N CYS A 170 26.33 -2.25 17.09
CA CYS A 170 26.22 -3.50 17.85
C CYS A 170 27.56 -4.14 18.20
N PRO A 171 28.59 -4.19 17.34
CA PRO A 171 29.91 -4.72 17.72
C PRO A 171 30.56 -3.92 18.88
N LEU A 172 30.38 -2.60 18.91
CA LEU A 172 30.90 -1.75 19.99
C LEU A 172 30.19 -2.02 21.31
N LEU A 173 28.87 -2.16 21.28
CA LEU A 173 28.08 -2.51 22.47
C LEU A 173 28.43 -3.93 22.93
N LEU A 174 28.56 -4.89 22.02
CA LEU A 174 28.96 -6.25 22.35
C LEU A 174 30.35 -6.32 23.00
N SER A 175 31.32 -5.56 22.48
CA SER A 175 32.66 -5.42 23.07
C SER A 175 32.62 -4.84 24.46
N LYS A 176 31.71 -3.86 24.73
CA LYS A 176 31.62 -3.17 26.03
C LYS A 176 30.85 -3.98 27.07
N TYR A 177 29.73 -4.62 26.69
CA TYR A 177 28.78 -5.23 27.60
C TYR A 177 28.76 -6.77 27.54
N GLY A 178 29.46 -7.39 26.59
CA GLY A 178 29.49 -8.83 26.43
C GLY A 178 28.17 -9.42 25.91
N LYS A 179 28.10 -10.74 25.83
CA LYS A 179 26.95 -11.48 25.27
C LYS A 179 25.65 -11.33 26.06
N GLN A 180 25.74 -10.99 27.36
CA GLN A 180 24.56 -10.74 28.21
C GLN A 180 23.68 -9.60 27.68
N MET A 181 24.23 -8.71 26.84
CA MET A 181 23.46 -7.68 26.15
C MET A 181 22.30 -8.26 25.36
N TRP A 182 22.49 -9.41 24.72
CA TRP A 182 21.45 -10.04 23.89
C TRP A 182 20.28 -10.57 24.72
N ASP A 183 20.56 -11.09 25.92
CA ASP A 183 19.50 -11.56 26.82
C ASP A 183 18.71 -10.36 27.37
N THR A 184 19.39 -9.25 27.69
CA THR A 184 18.73 -8.01 28.08
C THR A 184 17.85 -7.47 26.97
N TYR A 185 18.36 -7.43 25.73
CA TYR A 185 17.58 -7.00 24.56
C TYR A 185 16.36 -7.89 24.33
N PHE A 186 16.56 -9.22 24.33
CA PHE A 186 15.46 -10.17 24.13
C PHE A 186 14.38 -10.06 25.21
N ASN A 187 14.78 -9.94 26.48
CA ASN A 187 13.85 -9.77 27.60
C ASN A 187 13.06 -8.45 27.49
N SER A 188 13.69 -7.37 27.01
CA SER A 188 12.99 -6.11 26.75
C SER A 188 11.95 -6.26 25.61
N VAL A 189 12.25 -7.05 24.57
CA VAL A 189 11.28 -7.33 23.50
C VAL A 189 10.13 -8.20 24.01
N LEU A 190 10.42 -9.19 24.85
CA LEU A 190 9.39 -10.01 25.53
C LEU A 190 8.44 -9.14 26.36
N GLU A 191 9.00 -8.26 27.21
CA GLU A 191 8.20 -7.35 28.01
C GLU A 191 7.32 -6.43 27.15
N MET A 192 7.85 -5.92 26.05
CA MET A 192 7.09 -5.11 25.09
C MET A 192 5.97 -5.92 24.44
N ALA A 193 6.21 -7.17 24.04
CA ALA A 193 5.22 -8.05 23.49
C ALA A 193 4.09 -8.36 24.49
N GLU A 194 4.43 -8.61 25.74
CA GLU A 194 3.48 -8.83 26.84
C GLU A 194 2.62 -7.59 27.10
N ASN A 195 3.25 -6.41 27.27
CA ASN A 195 2.56 -5.15 27.58
C ASN A 195 1.57 -4.73 26.47
N SER A 196 1.83 -5.10 25.22
CA SER A 196 0.91 -4.82 24.09
C SER A 196 -0.12 -5.91 23.82
N ARG A 197 -0.08 -7.03 24.57
CA ARG A 197 -0.86 -8.24 24.27
C ARG A 197 -2.36 -8.01 24.25
N GLU A 198 -2.91 -7.32 25.24
CA GLU A 198 -4.36 -7.11 25.34
C GLU A 198 -4.89 -6.23 24.22
N THR A 199 -4.19 -5.13 23.91
CA THR A 199 -4.56 -4.25 22.80
C THR A 199 -4.54 -5.00 21.47
N ARG A 200 -3.43 -5.68 21.17
CA ARG A 200 -3.31 -6.50 19.96
C ARG A 200 -4.36 -7.61 19.89
N ARG A 201 -4.69 -8.25 21.04
CA ARG A 201 -5.71 -9.29 21.07
C ARG A 201 -7.07 -8.78 20.60
N ALA A 202 -7.47 -7.61 21.05
CA ALA A 202 -8.74 -7.00 20.65
C ALA A 202 -8.76 -6.68 19.14
N GLU A 203 -7.68 -6.13 18.63
CA GLU A 203 -7.52 -5.80 17.21
C GLU A 203 -7.50 -7.06 16.33
N ASP A 204 -6.69 -8.06 16.68
CA ASP A 204 -6.56 -9.31 15.95
C ASP A 204 -7.91 -10.06 15.89
N LEU A 205 -8.60 -10.23 17.05
CA LEU A 205 -9.89 -10.92 17.10
C LEU A 205 -10.99 -10.18 16.33
N ALA A 206 -10.98 -8.85 16.33
CA ALA A 206 -11.89 -8.06 15.51
C ALA A 206 -11.61 -8.30 14.01
N SER A 207 -10.34 -8.39 13.61
CA SER A 207 -9.96 -8.71 12.24
C SER A 207 -10.37 -10.12 11.83
N PHE A 208 -10.14 -11.14 12.68
CA PHE A 208 -10.65 -12.51 12.44
C PHE A 208 -12.18 -12.52 12.23
N ALA A 209 -12.92 -11.84 13.10
CA ALA A 209 -14.39 -11.75 13.00
C ALA A 209 -14.86 -11.05 11.73
N GLN A 210 -14.20 -9.97 11.31
CA GLN A 210 -14.49 -9.23 10.09
C GLN A 210 -14.41 -10.14 8.84
N HIS A 211 -13.49 -11.08 8.83
CA HIS A 211 -13.25 -11.99 7.71
C HIS A 211 -13.92 -13.36 7.87
N ASN A 212 -14.77 -13.55 8.91
CA ASN A 212 -15.43 -14.81 9.26
C ASN A 212 -14.44 -15.98 9.44
N LEU A 213 -13.31 -15.73 10.10
CA LEU A 213 -12.26 -16.70 10.39
C LEU A 213 -12.30 -17.09 11.88
N ASP A 214 -11.90 -18.35 12.18
CA ASP A 214 -11.85 -18.88 13.55
C ASP A 214 -10.39 -18.83 14.08
N PRO A 215 -10.10 -18.04 15.14
CA PRO A 215 -8.76 -17.97 15.73
C PRO A 215 -8.33 -19.28 16.44
N ALA A 216 -9.23 -20.26 16.60
CA ALA A 216 -8.92 -21.60 17.13
C ALA A 216 -8.57 -22.62 16.02
N ASP A 217 -8.58 -22.22 14.76
CA ASP A 217 -8.24 -23.06 13.61
C ASP A 217 -7.02 -22.49 12.88
N LEU A 218 -5.89 -23.20 12.88
CA LEU A 218 -4.66 -22.71 12.25
C LEU A 218 -4.75 -22.63 10.71
N ARG A 219 -5.73 -23.25 10.05
CA ARG A 219 -6.01 -23.04 8.62
C ARG A 219 -6.52 -21.62 8.39
N ASP A 220 -7.35 -21.15 9.31
CA ASP A 220 -7.91 -19.79 9.26
C ASP A 220 -6.86 -18.75 9.68
N ALA A 221 -5.99 -19.07 10.64
CA ALA A 221 -4.85 -18.25 10.97
C ALA A 221 -3.88 -18.08 9.78
N ALA A 222 -3.64 -19.14 9.00
CA ALA A 222 -2.83 -19.06 7.79
C ALA A 222 -3.46 -18.16 6.72
N LYS A 223 -4.78 -18.24 6.52
CA LYS A 223 -5.50 -17.34 5.61
C LYS A 223 -5.45 -15.89 6.08
N TRP A 224 -5.65 -15.67 7.39
CA TRP A 224 -5.60 -14.33 7.99
C TRP A 224 -4.21 -13.69 7.82
N ASP A 225 -3.13 -14.43 8.06
CA ASP A 225 -1.75 -13.98 7.89
C ASP A 225 -1.45 -13.61 6.41
N ASP A 226 -1.95 -14.41 5.45
CA ASP A 226 -1.83 -14.13 4.02
C ASP A 226 -2.63 -12.89 3.59
N MET A 227 -3.85 -12.75 4.09
CA MET A 227 -4.70 -11.58 3.86
C MET A 227 -4.06 -10.31 4.40
N LEU A 228 -3.53 -10.31 5.63
CA LEU A 228 -2.87 -9.13 6.20
C LEU A 228 -1.66 -8.69 5.38
N ARG A 229 -0.90 -9.63 4.82
CA ARG A 229 0.21 -9.30 3.93
C ARG A 229 -0.23 -8.62 2.65
N GLU A 230 -1.39 -9.01 2.10
CA GLU A 230 -1.90 -8.49 0.83
C GLU A 230 -2.79 -7.25 0.99
N GLU A 231 -3.62 -7.19 2.03
CA GLU A 231 -4.56 -6.08 2.24
C GLU A 231 -3.92 -4.87 2.91
N ASP A 232 -3.08 -5.09 3.92
CA ASP A 232 -2.41 -4.01 4.67
C ASP A 232 -0.97 -3.74 4.19
N TRP A 233 -0.67 -4.07 2.95
CA TRP A 233 0.69 -3.93 2.40
C TRP A 233 1.23 -2.49 2.50
N GLU A 234 0.37 -1.48 2.48
CA GLU A 234 0.79 -0.08 2.58
C GLU A 234 1.42 0.26 3.94
N ASN A 235 0.88 -0.29 5.02
CA ASN A 235 1.39 -0.09 6.38
C ASN A 235 2.45 -1.14 6.76
N ASN A 236 2.54 -2.23 6.02
CA ASN A 236 3.46 -3.32 6.31
C ASN A 236 4.92 -2.92 6.02
N SER A 237 5.71 -2.73 7.07
CA SER A 237 7.14 -2.34 6.98
C SER A 237 8.05 -3.44 6.45
N VAL A 238 7.57 -4.68 6.36
CA VAL A 238 8.31 -5.82 5.80
C VAL A 238 7.80 -6.25 4.43
N TYR A 239 6.81 -5.56 3.87
CA TYR A 239 6.27 -5.87 2.55
C TYR A 239 7.37 -5.85 1.48
N GLY A 240 7.46 -6.96 0.74
CA GLY A 240 8.45 -7.14 -0.32
C GLY A 240 9.89 -7.42 0.14
N LEU A 241 10.14 -7.52 1.46
CA LEU A 241 11.46 -7.84 2.02
C LEU A 241 11.69 -9.34 2.22
N GLN A 242 10.63 -10.12 2.19
CA GLN A 242 10.66 -11.57 2.42
C GLN A 242 9.75 -12.28 1.41
N ARG A 243 10.10 -13.50 1.03
CA ARG A 243 9.26 -14.39 0.20
C ARG A 243 8.76 -15.55 1.04
N PHE A 244 7.45 -15.57 1.27
CA PHE A 244 6.76 -16.60 2.03
C PHE A 244 6.21 -17.70 1.12
N GLU A 245 6.27 -18.95 1.58
CA GLU A 245 5.64 -20.10 0.94
C GLU A 245 4.90 -20.90 2.00
N LEU A 246 3.60 -21.13 1.79
CA LEU A 246 2.80 -22.01 2.65
C LEU A 246 3.20 -23.46 2.38
N ILE A 247 3.53 -24.19 3.43
CA ILE A 247 3.90 -25.62 3.37
C ILE A 247 2.75 -26.49 3.85
N GLU A 248 2.13 -26.12 4.96
CA GLU A 248 1.05 -26.88 5.59
C GLU A 248 0.10 -25.95 6.32
N ALA A 249 -1.21 -26.17 6.18
CA ALA A 249 -2.22 -25.53 7.00
C ALA A 249 -3.31 -26.56 7.34
N THR A 250 -3.32 -27.01 8.58
CA THR A 250 -4.34 -27.87 9.19
C THR A 250 -4.97 -27.15 10.38
N GLN A 251 -6.01 -27.72 10.96
CA GLN A 251 -6.64 -27.13 12.17
C GLN A 251 -5.64 -26.94 13.32
N PHE A 252 -4.65 -27.83 13.45
CA PHE A 252 -3.74 -27.87 14.60
C PHE A 252 -2.29 -27.53 14.25
N ARG A 253 -1.99 -27.30 12.97
CA ARG A 253 -0.64 -27.02 12.52
C ARG A 253 -0.62 -26.08 11.31
N TYR A 254 0.23 -25.08 11.39
CA TYR A 254 0.50 -24.14 10.32
C TYR A 254 2.02 -24.03 10.13
N ILE A 255 2.48 -24.28 8.91
CA ILE A 255 3.90 -24.18 8.55
C ILE A 255 4.04 -23.29 7.33
N HIS A 256 4.87 -22.28 7.46
CA HIS A 256 5.37 -21.54 6.31
C HIS A 256 6.90 -21.49 6.32
N LYS A 257 7.48 -21.30 5.15
CA LYS A 257 8.91 -21.05 4.99
C LYS A 257 9.15 -19.69 4.33
N VAL A 258 10.33 -19.12 4.62
CA VAL A 258 10.85 -17.94 3.97
C VAL A 258 12.07 -18.34 3.17
N THR A 259 11.97 -18.27 1.84
CA THR A 259 13.03 -18.68 0.90
C THR A 259 13.95 -17.53 0.51
N HIS A 260 13.53 -16.29 0.77
CA HIS A 260 14.30 -15.07 0.58
C HIS A 260 14.01 -14.11 1.71
N CYS A 261 15.05 -13.56 2.34
CA CYS A 261 14.97 -12.61 3.43
C CYS A 261 16.05 -11.54 3.29
N LEU A 262 15.63 -10.32 2.96
CA LEU A 262 16.57 -9.20 2.78
C LEU A 262 17.33 -8.86 4.08
N TYR A 263 16.75 -9.14 5.26
CA TYR A 263 17.48 -9.01 6.53
C TYR A 263 18.72 -9.93 6.56
N ALA A 264 18.54 -11.20 6.17
CA ALA A 264 19.64 -12.17 6.16
C ALA A 264 20.73 -11.76 5.17
N GLU A 265 20.35 -11.37 3.95
CA GLU A 265 21.29 -10.93 2.92
C GLU A 265 22.12 -9.70 3.35
N LEU A 266 21.47 -8.73 3.98
CA LEU A 266 22.17 -7.52 4.43
C LEU A 266 23.11 -7.81 5.60
N TRP A 267 22.72 -8.65 6.56
CA TRP A 267 23.62 -9.04 7.66
C TRP A 267 24.76 -9.93 7.21
N GLU A 268 24.54 -10.80 6.23
CA GLU A 268 25.60 -11.58 5.59
C GLU A 268 26.61 -10.68 4.87
N LYS A 269 26.14 -9.67 4.14
CA LYS A 269 26.99 -8.66 3.50
C LYS A 269 27.87 -7.87 4.49
N HIS A 270 27.42 -7.71 5.72
CA HIS A 270 28.18 -7.10 6.81
C HIS A 270 29.03 -8.14 7.57
N GLU A 271 29.04 -9.40 7.15
CA GLU A 271 29.75 -10.51 7.81
C GLU A 271 29.34 -10.72 9.27
N ARG A 272 28.11 -10.35 9.62
CA ARG A 272 27.60 -10.39 10.99
C ARG A 272 26.19 -11.00 11.09
N PRO A 273 25.92 -12.18 10.44
CA PRO A 273 24.64 -12.86 10.59
C PRO A 273 24.33 -13.26 12.04
N ASP A 274 25.39 -13.44 12.88
CA ASP A 274 25.27 -13.68 14.32
C ASP A 274 24.52 -12.55 15.05
N ILE A 275 24.81 -11.29 14.74
CA ILE A 275 24.09 -10.12 15.28
C ILE A 275 22.68 -10.07 14.72
N GLY A 276 22.53 -10.29 13.39
CA GLY A 276 21.25 -10.30 12.72
C GLY A 276 20.28 -11.30 13.34
N TYR A 277 20.76 -12.50 13.65
CA TYR A 277 19.96 -13.52 14.35
C TYR A 277 19.43 -13.02 15.69
N GLN A 278 20.27 -12.42 16.53
CA GLN A 278 19.88 -11.94 17.85
C GLN A 278 18.83 -10.81 17.79
N ILE A 279 18.94 -9.94 16.79
CA ILE A 279 18.07 -8.75 16.69
C ILE A 279 16.74 -9.06 16.00
N HIS A 280 16.73 -9.95 15.00
CA HIS A 280 15.56 -10.20 14.17
C HIS A 280 14.96 -11.58 14.41
N CYS A 281 15.71 -12.67 14.17
CA CYS A 281 15.14 -14.01 14.19
C CYS A 281 14.83 -14.50 15.62
N ARG A 282 15.73 -14.26 16.60
CA ARG A 282 15.49 -14.65 17.99
C ARG A 282 14.26 -13.92 18.57
N THR A 283 14.02 -12.69 18.18
CA THR A 283 12.89 -11.91 18.66
C THR A 283 11.53 -12.38 18.09
N ASP A 284 11.52 -13.16 17.01
CA ASP A 284 10.29 -13.78 16.49
C ASP A 284 9.59 -14.63 17.56
N MET A 285 10.37 -15.30 18.42
CA MET A 285 9.85 -16.07 19.55
C MET A 285 9.00 -15.22 20.51
N ALA A 286 9.33 -13.92 20.69
CA ALA A 286 8.60 -13.06 21.59
C ALA A 286 7.22 -12.68 21.03
N TRP A 287 7.09 -12.62 19.71
CA TRP A 287 5.88 -12.18 19.03
C TRP A 287 4.98 -13.33 18.57
N TRP A 288 5.57 -14.43 18.13
CA TRP A 288 4.87 -15.55 17.51
C TRP A 288 4.58 -16.72 18.46
N ASN A 289 5.33 -16.84 19.57
CA ASN A 289 5.00 -17.80 20.60
C ASN A 289 3.87 -17.25 21.48
N HIS A 290 2.77 -17.99 21.61
CA HIS A 290 1.55 -17.52 22.27
C HIS A 290 1.05 -16.17 21.70
N PRO A 291 0.72 -16.11 20.39
CA PRO A 291 0.32 -14.87 19.76
C PRO A 291 -0.92 -14.26 20.45
N ALA A 292 -1.13 -12.95 20.27
CA ALA A 292 -2.18 -12.23 20.98
C ALA A 292 -3.58 -12.81 20.72
N TRP A 293 -3.86 -13.23 19.50
CA TRP A 293 -5.15 -13.80 19.10
C TRP A 293 -5.43 -15.18 19.69
N ASN A 294 -4.38 -16.01 20.02
CA ASN A 294 -4.56 -17.32 20.65
C ASN A 294 -3.34 -17.73 21.46
N SER A 295 -3.46 -17.70 22.78
CA SER A 295 -2.38 -18.03 23.72
C SER A 295 -2.04 -19.53 23.81
N GLU A 296 -2.83 -20.43 23.19
CA GLU A 296 -2.54 -21.87 23.16
C GLU A 296 -1.56 -22.22 22.03
N VAL A 297 -1.33 -21.33 21.07
CA VAL A 297 -0.41 -21.55 19.95
C VAL A 297 1.04 -21.57 20.46
N GLN A 298 1.75 -22.60 20.08
CA GLN A 298 3.19 -22.74 20.28
C GLN A 298 3.92 -22.46 18.98
N PHE A 299 5.07 -21.80 19.06
CA PHE A 299 5.87 -21.40 17.91
C PHE A 299 7.27 -22.01 17.98
N GLU A 300 7.73 -22.56 16.86
CA GLU A 300 9.10 -23.06 16.68
C GLU A 300 9.67 -22.50 15.36
N GLN A 301 10.98 -22.25 15.39
CA GLN A 301 11.75 -21.84 14.21
C GLN A 301 12.96 -22.76 14.04
N PRO A 302 12.76 -23.99 13.51
CA PRO A 302 13.80 -25.01 13.44
C PRO A 302 14.91 -24.71 12.45
N LYS A 303 14.69 -23.80 11.48
CA LYS A 303 15.66 -23.34 10.48
C LYS A 303 15.61 -21.84 10.33
N THR A 304 16.76 -21.22 10.07
CA THR A 304 16.85 -19.80 9.75
C THR A 304 18.02 -19.49 8.80
N LEU A 305 17.72 -18.74 7.73
CA LEU A 305 18.72 -18.22 6.80
C LEU A 305 19.88 -17.50 7.51
N MET A 306 19.58 -16.83 8.63
CA MET A 306 20.57 -16.09 9.42
C MET A 306 21.60 -17.00 10.12
N GLN A 307 21.31 -18.29 10.26
CA GLN A 307 22.22 -19.32 10.82
C GLN A 307 22.83 -20.20 9.74
N GLY A 308 22.62 -19.87 8.46
CA GLY A 308 23.20 -20.57 7.32
C GLY A 308 22.35 -21.70 6.77
N ASP A 309 21.08 -21.82 7.19
CA ASP A 309 20.14 -22.74 6.56
C ASP A 309 19.72 -22.26 5.17
N ASP A 310 19.14 -23.14 4.38
CA ASP A 310 18.63 -22.88 3.02
C ASP A 310 17.33 -22.06 2.99
N CYS A 311 16.63 -22.01 4.12
CA CYS A 311 15.40 -21.22 4.32
C CYS A 311 15.16 -20.97 5.81
N CYS A 312 14.25 -20.05 6.16
CA CYS A 312 13.64 -20.06 7.48
C CYS A 312 12.39 -20.96 7.44
N VAL A 313 12.14 -21.69 8.53
CA VAL A 313 10.92 -22.49 8.70
C VAL A 313 10.25 -22.04 9.99
N PHE A 314 8.98 -21.68 9.88
CA PHE A 314 8.15 -21.23 10.99
C PHE A 314 7.02 -22.26 11.19
N VAL A 315 6.93 -22.79 12.38
CA VAL A 315 5.95 -23.82 12.75
C VAL A 315 5.10 -23.32 13.89
N GLN A 316 3.81 -23.25 13.67
CA GLN A 316 2.82 -22.99 14.71
C GLN A 316 1.98 -24.24 14.96
N THR A 317 1.76 -24.59 16.22
CA THR A 317 0.98 -25.74 16.61
C THR A 317 -0.02 -25.41 17.71
N LEU A 318 -1.18 -26.06 17.66
CA LEU A 318 -2.15 -26.09 18.76
C LEU A 318 -2.13 -27.48 19.41
N PRO A 319 -2.29 -27.57 20.74
CA PRO A 319 -2.44 -28.87 21.40
C PRO A 319 -3.68 -29.59 20.85
N SER A 320 -3.52 -30.84 20.44
CA SER A 320 -4.67 -31.66 20.09
C SER A 320 -5.51 -31.87 21.37
N LYS A 321 -6.74 -31.34 21.34
CA LYS A 321 -7.71 -31.68 22.39
C LYS A 321 -8.04 -33.17 22.19
N GLY A 322 -7.41 -34.03 23.04
CA GLY A 322 -7.66 -35.46 23.07
C GLY A 322 -9.11 -35.86 23.39
#